data_5045d6cb78a4dda9d4f4b071964188e4
#
_entry.id   5045d6cb78a4dda9d4f4b071964188e4
#
_cell.length_a   1.000
_cell.length_b   1.000
_cell.length_c   1.000
_cell.angle_alpha   90.00
_cell.angle_beta   90.00
_cell.angle_gamma   90.00
#
_symmetry.space_group_name_H-M   'P 1'
#
loop_
_entity.id
_entity.type
_entity.pdbx_description
1 polymer ?
#
loop_
_entity_poly.entity_id
_entity_poly.type
_entity_poly.pdbx_seq_one_letter_code
_entity_poly.pdbx_strand_id
1 'polypeptide(L)'
;MTIICPYCLSELSERAAACPQCGGRFEGRNPVGTLPVGTVLGGRYTVGEIEQVDGEGILYRGAENHGRFRVTIKEYLPLTLAAERGTDATLRPKLGSEVLFKTTRMDFADLYRSIQRITPANGLEAVLDVFEENNTVYAVMENPGGVPLGRWLETHPGRV
;
A
#
# COMPACT_ATOMS: atom_id res chain seq x y z
N MET A 1 -20.21 5.56 -1.20
CA MET A 1 -19.29 4.42 -1.40
C MET A 1 -18.95 3.81 -0.05
N THR A 2 -19.11 2.51 0.05
CA THR A 2 -18.75 1.78 1.27
C THR A 2 -17.25 1.52 1.31
N ILE A 3 -16.62 1.78 2.44
CA ILE A 3 -15.21 1.44 2.64
C ILE A 3 -15.08 0.51 3.84
N ILE A 4 -13.98 -0.21 3.91
CA ILE A 4 -13.68 -1.10 5.01
C ILE A 4 -12.60 -0.45 5.88
N CYS A 5 -12.85 -0.40 7.18
CA CYS A 5 -11.87 0.16 8.11
C CYS A 5 -10.57 -0.65 8.02
N PRO A 6 -9.43 0.01 7.75
CA PRO A 6 -8.16 -0.72 7.65
C PRO A 6 -7.64 -1.24 8.98
N TYR A 7 -8.24 -0.86 10.09
CA TYR A 7 -7.83 -1.34 11.42
C TYR A 7 -8.62 -2.57 11.86
N CYS A 8 -9.96 -2.51 11.77
CA CYS A 8 -10.82 -3.56 12.31
C CYS A 8 -11.66 -4.29 11.27
N LEU A 9 -11.58 -3.88 10.00
CA LEU A 9 -12.32 -4.46 8.87
C LEU A 9 -13.84 -4.29 8.96
N SER A 10 -14.31 -3.36 9.78
CA SER A 10 -15.73 -3.02 9.82
C SER A 10 -16.14 -2.21 8.61
N GLU A 11 -17.36 -2.38 8.17
CA GLU A 11 -17.90 -1.64 7.04
C GLU A 11 -18.29 -0.22 7.46
N LEU A 12 -17.86 0.77 6.66
CA LEU A 12 -18.17 2.18 6.89
C LEU A 12 -18.87 2.73 5.66
N SER A 13 -19.93 3.52 5.87
CA SER A 13 -20.67 4.11 4.77
C SER A 13 -19.88 5.23 4.09
N GLU A 14 -19.02 5.90 4.83
CA GLU A 14 -18.16 6.97 4.31
C GLU A 14 -16.93 7.13 5.18
N ARG A 15 -15.96 7.88 4.64
CA ARG A 15 -14.75 8.17 5.40
C ARG A 15 -15.06 9.12 6.55
N ALA A 16 -14.61 8.76 7.73
CA ALA A 16 -14.75 9.58 8.93
C ALA A 16 -13.35 9.91 9.48
N ALA A 17 -13.30 10.81 10.48
CA ALA A 17 -12.04 11.14 11.14
C ALA A 17 -11.51 9.95 11.96
N ALA A 18 -12.40 9.08 12.39
CA ALA A 18 -12.08 7.87 13.13
C ALA A 18 -13.16 6.82 12.90
N CYS A 19 -12.78 5.55 13.01
CA CYS A 19 -13.74 4.45 12.90
C CYS A 19 -14.64 4.41 14.13
N PRO A 20 -15.97 4.43 13.98
CA PRO A 20 -16.88 4.36 15.12
C PRO A 20 -16.88 3.01 15.82
N GLN A 21 -16.35 1.98 15.19
CA GLN A 21 -16.35 0.62 15.77
C GLN A 21 -15.09 0.36 16.61
N CYS A 22 -13.91 0.74 16.12
CA CYS A 22 -12.66 0.45 16.84
C CYS A 22 -11.96 1.70 17.38
N GLY A 23 -12.41 2.89 17.00
CA GLY A 23 -11.79 4.12 17.42
C GLY A 23 -10.49 4.48 16.68
N GLY A 24 -10.08 3.68 15.71
CA GLY A 24 -8.88 3.94 14.94
C GLY A 24 -8.98 5.26 14.18
N ARG A 25 -7.98 6.13 14.33
CA ARG A 25 -8.00 7.45 13.70
C ARG A 25 -7.51 7.38 12.27
N PHE A 26 -8.18 8.14 11.41
CA PHE A 26 -7.80 8.24 9.99
C PHE A 26 -6.98 9.50 9.73
N GLU A 27 -7.37 10.62 10.32
CA GLU A 27 -6.70 11.88 10.09
C GLU A 27 -5.39 12.00 10.85
N GLY A 28 -4.38 12.57 10.18
CA GLY A 28 -3.09 12.88 10.80
C GLY A 28 -2.20 11.68 11.12
N ARG A 29 -2.57 10.47 10.69
CA ARG A 29 -1.78 9.27 11.02
C ARG A 29 -0.63 9.04 10.07
N ASN A 30 -0.80 9.38 8.79
CA ASN A 30 0.27 9.26 7.82
C ASN A 30 0.88 10.62 7.53
N PRO A 31 2.21 10.70 7.33
CA PRO A 31 2.88 11.98 7.07
C PRO A 31 2.41 12.68 5.80
N VAL A 32 2.63 13.98 5.73
CA VAL A 32 2.40 14.76 4.51
C VAL A 32 3.27 14.19 3.39
N GLY A 33 2.70 14.10 2.19
CA GLY A 33 3.39 13.51 1.03
C GLY A 33 3.11 12.03 0.85
N THR A 34 2.47 11.40 1.82
CA THR A 34 2.00 10.02 1.70
C THR A 34 0.48 10.00 1.57
N LEU A 35 -0.10 8.83 1.33
CA LEU A 35 -1.55 8.72 1.22
C LEU A 35 -2.17 8.75 2.62
N PRO A 36 -3.22 9.56 2.82
CA PRO A 36 -3.94 9.55 4.09
C PRO A 36 -4.64 8.22 4.33
N VAL A 37 -4.77 7.85 5.61
CA VAL A 37 -5.57 6.69 6.00
C VAL A 37 -7.01 6.90 5.54
N GLY A 38 -7.60 5.89 4.95
CA GLY A 38 -8.95 5.97 4.40
C GLY A 38 -9.01 6.27 2.91
N THR A 39 -7.87 6.54 2.26
CA THR A 39 -7.81 6.70 0.81
C THR A 39 -8.21 5.39 0.14
N VAL A 40 -9.06 5.49 -0.89
CA VAL A 40 -9.48 4.29 -1.65
C VAL A 40 -8.71 4.26 -2.97
N LEU A 41 -8.05 3.14 -3.22
CA LEU A 41 -7.30 2.92 -4.45
C LEU A 41 -7.99 1.87 -5.31
N GLY A 42 -8.04 2.14 -6.62
CA GLY A 42 -8.65 1.25 -7.58
C GLY A 42 -10.13 0.97 -7.31
N GLY A 43 -10.78 1.78 -6.49
CA GLY A 43 -12.16 1.56 -6.08
C GLY A 43 -12.34 0.30 -5.22
N ARG A 44 -11.25 -0.30 -4.76
CA ARG A 44 -11.30 -1.62 -4.13
C ARG A 44 -10.51 -1.73 -2.82
N TYR A 45 -9.48 -0.93 -2.64
CA TYR A 45 -8.59 -1.04 -1.48
C TYR A 45 -8.60 0.23 -0.65
N THR A 46 -8.71 0.08 0.67
CA THR A 46 -8.63 1.20 1.60
C THR A 46 -7.26 1.24 2.24
N VAL A 47 -6.58 2.38 2.12
CA VAL A 47 -5.23 2.58 2.68
C VAL A 47 -5.30 2.75 4.19
N GLY A 48 -4.44 2.06 4.89
CA GLY A 48 -4.24 2.21 6.34
C GLY A 48 -2.95 2.94 6.66
N GLU A 49 -2.42 2.69 7.84
CA GLU A 49 -1.18 3.31 8.29
C GLU A 49 0.03 2.76 7.54
N ILE A 50 1.06 3.61 7.44
CA ILE A 50 2.34 3.21 6.88
C ILE A 50 2.96 2.14 7.77
N GLU A 51 3.44 1.08 7.16
CA GLU A 51 4.18 0.03 7.84
C GLU A 51 5.68 0.22 7.68
N GLN A 52 6.12 0.63 6.49
CA GLN A 52 7.54 0.77 6.19
C GLN A 52 7.76 1.75 5.05
N VAL A 53 8.88 2.45 5.09
CA VAL A 53 9.34 3.32 4.00
C VAL A 53 10.73 2.84 3.62
N ASP A 54 10.96 2.61 2.32
CA ASP A 54 12.29 2.28 1.81
C ASP A 54 12.63 3.18 0.62
N GLY A 55 13.79 2.97 0.01
CA GLY A 55 14.24 3.81 -1.11
C GLY A 55 13.38 3.68 -2.37
N GLU A 56 12.60 2.64 -2.48
CA GLU A 56 11.77 2.36 -3.65
C GLU A 56 10.34 2.85 -3.46
N GLY A 57 9.85 2.89 -2.24
CA GLY A 57 8.49 3.31 -2.00
C GLY A 57 8.02 3.14 -0.57
N ILE A 58 6.70 3.12 -0.43
CA ILE A 58 6.03 3.09 0.86
C ILE A 58 5.16 1.85 0.93
N LEU A 59 5.24 1.17 2.07
CA LEU A 59 4.41 0.02 2.36
C LEU A 59 3.32 0.45 3.32
N TYR A 60 2.07 0.33 2.90
CA TYR A 60 0.90 0.65 3.72
C TYR A 60 0.19 -0.62 4.14
N ARG A 61 -0.37 -0.62 5.32
CA ARG A 61 -1.40 -1.59 5.68
C ARG A 61 -2.68 -1.17 5.00
N GLY A 62 -3.57 -2.10 4.73
CA GLY A 62 -4.82 -1.77 4.07
C GLY A 62 -5.84 -2.87 4.19
N ALA A 63 -6.98 -2.64 3.53
CA ALA A 63 -8.07 -3.60 3.50
C ALA A 63 -8.64 -3.70 2.08
N GLU A 64 -9.02 -4.91 1.69
CA GLU A 64 -9.74 -5.15 0.45
C GLU A 64 -11.23 -5.01 0.76
N ASN A 65 -11.90 -4.09 0.06
CA ASN A 65 -13.25 -3.66 0.43
C ASN A 65 -14.35 -4.68 0.11
N HIS A 66 -14.15 -5.52 -0.89
CA HIS A 66 -15.18 -6.50 -1.29
C HIS A 66 -15.15 -7.75 -0.41
N GLY A 67 -13.97 -8.31 -0.20
CA GLY A 67 -13.80 -9.52 0.60
C GLY A 67 -13.59 -9.26 2.08
N ARG A 68 -13.35 -8.00 2.46
CA ARG A 68 -13.14 -7.56 3.84
C ARG A 68 -12.00 -8.31 4.50
N PHE A 69 -10.84 -8.29 3.86
CA PHE A 69 -9.63 -8.92 4.41
C PHE A 69 -8.45 -7.94 4.35
N ARG A 70 -7.44 -8.22 5.17
CA ARG A 70 -6.25 -7.38 5.27
C ARG A 70 -5.33 -7.59 4.08
N VAL A 71 -4.77 -6.48 3.60
CA VAL A 71 -3.77 -6.49 2.53
C VAL A 71 -2.61 -5.58 2.93
N THR A 72 -1.50 -5.73 2.21
CA THR A 72 -0.38 -4.80 2.26
C THR A 72 -0.30 -4.15 0.89
N ILE A 73 -0.18 -2.83 0.87
CA ILE A 73 -0.15 -2.06 -0.38
C ILE A 73 1.20 -1.38 -0.51
N LYS A 74 1.95 -1.70 -1.55
CA LYS A 74 3.22 -1.03 -1.83
C LYS A 74 3.00 0.01 -2.92
N GLU A 75 3.30 1.27 -2.58
CA GLU A 75 3.25 2.38 -3.52
C GLU A 75 4.65 2.65 -4.03
N TYR A 76 4.81 2.67 -5.36
CA TYR A 76 6.08 3.07 -5.94
C TYR A 76 6.26 4.58 -5.74
N LEU A 77 7.21 4.96 -4.91
CA LEU A 77 7.49 6.36 -4.57
C LEU A 77 8.98 6.52 -4.31
N PRO A 78 9.78 6.57 -5.39
CA PRO A 78 11.23 6.74 -5.22
C PRO A 78 11.52 8.17 -4.77
N LEU A 79 11.99 8.31 -3.54
CA LEU A 79 12.21 9.62 -2.91
C LEU A 79 13.18 10.50 -3.70
N THR A 80 14.10 9.90 -4.44
CA THR A 80 15.09 10.63 -5.23
C THR A 80 14.53 11.16 -6.55
N LEU A 81 13.43 10.61 -7.04
CA LEU A 81 12.84 10.95 -8.34
C LEU A 81 11.51 11.67 -8.26
N ALA A 82 10.77 11.47 -7.19
CA ALA A 82 9.48 12.12 -6.98
C ALA A 82 9.66 13.45 -6.28
N ALA A 83 9.11 14.51 -6.86
CA ALA A 83 9.20 15.85 -6.29
C ALA A 83 8.18 16.06 -5.17
N GLU A 84 6.93 15.77 -5.48
CA GLU A 84 5.84 16.01 -4.53
C GLU A 84 4.58 15.26 -4.95
N ARG A 85 3.65 15.20 -4.00
CA ARG A 85 2.30 14.68 -4.24
C ARG A 85 1.34 15.87 -4.35
N GLY A 86 0.51 15.88 -5.40
CA GLY A 86 -0.51 16.90 -5.57
C GLY A 86 -1.68 16.71 -4.59
N THR A 87 -2.59 17.70 -4.58
CA THR A 87 -3.80 17.63 -3.74
C THR A 87 -4.74 16.51 -4.15
N ASP A 88 -4.63 16.05 -5.39
CA ASP A 88 -5.40 14.94 -5.95
C ASP A 88 -4.68 13.59 -5.76
N ALA A 89 -3.67 13.54 -4.91
CA ALA A 89 -2.82 12.39 -4.62
C ALA A 89 -1.84 12.02 -5.74
N THR A 90 -1.88 12.68 -6.89
CA THR A 90 -1.01 12.39 -8.02
C THR A 90 0.44 12.75 -7.72
N LEU A 91 1.36 11.83 -8.02
CA LEU A 91 2.79 12.07 -7.85
C LEU A 91 3.36 12.83 -9.05
N ARG A 92 4.25 13.77 -8.77
CA ARG A 92 4.96 14.55 -9.79
C ARG A 92 6.45 14.26 -9.69
N PRO A 93 7.07 13.75 -10.76
CA PRO A 93 8.50 13.54 -10.76
C PRO A 93 9.26 14.86 -10.68
N LYS A 94 10.47 14.83 -10.13
CA LYS A 94 11.33 15.99 -10.09
C LYS A 94 11.68 16.44 -11.50
N LEU A 95 11.85 17.74 -11.68
CA LEU A 95 12.22 18.30 -12.95
C LEU A 95 13.51 17.62 -13.48
N GLY A 96 13.44 17.14 -14.71
CA GLY A 96 14.54 16.40 -15.32
C GLY A 96 14.54 14.90 -15.03
N SER A 97 13.64 14.42 -14.18
CA SER A 97 13.56 13.00 -13.81
C SER A 97 12.36 12.29 -14.41
N GLU A 98 11.60 12.94 -15.28
CA GLU A 98 10.33 12.42 -15.79
C GLU A 98 10.50 11.09 -16.53
N VAL A 99 11.52 11.00 -17.40
CA VAL A 99 11.78 9.79 -18.19
C VAL A 99 12.23 8.65 -17.26
N LEU A 100 13.15 8.93 -16.36
CA LEU A 100 13.65 7.92 -15.44
C LEU A 100 12.55 7.44 -14.50
N PHE A 101 11.72 8.35 -14.00
CA PHE A 101 10.58 8.00 -13.15
C PHE A 101 9.62 7.05 -13.88
N LYS A 102 9.30 7.37 -15.14
CA LYS A 102 8.43 6.52 -15.96
C LYS A 102 9.03 5.14 -16.19
N THR A 103 10.33 5.09 -16.52
CA THR A 103 11.01 3.83 -16.80
C THR A 103 11.08 2.94 -15.56
N THR A 104 11.48 3.50 -14.42
CA THR A 104 11.58 2.73 -13.18
C THR A 104 10.21 2.34 -12.65
N ARG A 105 9.17 3.16 -12.90
CA ARG A 105 7.79 2.81 -12.58
C ARG A 105 7.33 1.59 -13.37
N MET A 106 7.66 1.54 -14.64
CA MET A 106 7.35 0.37 -15.48
C MET A 106 8.08 -0.87 -15.01
N ASP A 107 9.36 -0.72 -14.63
CA ASP A 107 10.15 -1.83 -14.09
C ASP A 107 9.53 -2.38 -12.81
N PHE A 108 9.07 -1.51 -11.93
CA PHE A 108 8.37 -1.90 -10.71
C PHE A 108 7.10 -2.71 -11.03
N ALA A 109 6.29 -2.21 -11.98
CA ALA A 109 5.08 -2.91 -12.39
C ALA A 109 5.39 -4.29 -12.96
N ASP A 110 6.39 -4.36 -13.82
CA ASP A 110 6.77 -5.62 -14.45
C ASP A 110 7.29 -6.63 -13.42
N LEU A 111 8.07 -6.16 -12.46
CA LEU A 111 8.59 -7.01 -11.39
C LEU A 111 7.44 -7.63 -10.58
N TYR A 112 6.51 -6.81 -10.12
CA TYR A 112 5.41 -7.30 -9.29
C TYR A 112 4.41 -8.14 -10.09
N ARG A 113 4.19 -7.84 -11.37
CA ARG A 113 3.38 -8.71 -12.24
C ARG A 113 4.05 -10.06 -12.44
N SER A 114 5.37 -10.09 -12.52
CA SER A 114 6.12 -11.35 -12.61
C SER A 114 5.99 -12.16 -11.33
N ILE A 115 6.08 -11.50 -10.18
CA ILE A 115 5.89 -12.15 -8.87
C ILE A 115 4.45 -12.66 -8.75
N GLN A 116 3.48 -11.93 -9.26
CA GLN A 116 2.08 -12.33 -9.24
C GLN A 116 1.85 -13.64 -9.99
N ARG A 117 2.59 -13.87 -11.08
CA ARG A 117 2.48 -15.10 -11.86
C ARG A 117 3.08 -16.30 -11.15
N ILE A 118 4.02 -16.06 -10.26
CA ILE A 118 4.61 -17.12 -9.44
C ILE A 118 3.63 -17.40 -8.31
N THR A 119 2.95 -18.52 -8.39
CA THR A 119 2.01 -18.91 -7.35
C THR A 119 2.74 -18.94 -6.01
N PRO A 120 2.16 -18.39 -4.95
CA PRO A 120 2.83 -18.35 -3.66
C PRO A 120 3.16 -19.76 -3.21
N ALA A 121 4.45 -19.99 -3.07
CA ALA A 121 4.99 -21.23 -2.58
C ALA A 121 6.01 -20.85 -1.51
N ASN A 122 6.23 -21.73 -0.56
CA ASN A 122 7.30 -21.55 0.41
C ASN A 122 7.16 -20.27 1.26
N GLY A 123 5.92 -19.85 1.57
CA GLY A 123 5.68 -18.77 2.50
C GLY A 123 5.80 -17.37 1.93
N LEU A 124 5.92 -17.22 0.64
CA LEU A 124 5.90 -15.90 0.01
C LEU A 124 4.46 -15.37 -0.03
N GLU A 125 4.32 -14.08 0.25
CA GLU A 125 3.02 -13.44 0.15
C GLU A 125 2.58 -13.35 -1.30
N ALA A 126 1.32 -13.67 -1.57
CA ALA A 126 0.77 -13.58 -2.91
C ALA A 126 0.57 -12.12 -3.30
N VAL A 127 0.99 -11.77 -4.52
CA VAL A 127 0.64 -10.49 -5.12
C VAL A 127 -0.76 -10.64 -5.71
N LEU A 128 -1.72 -9.92 -5.14
CA LEU A 128 -3.12 -10.01 -5.54
C LEU A 128 -3.44 -9.13 -6.73
N ASP A 129 -2.79 -7.96 -6.81
CA ASP A 129 -3.11 -6.97 -7.82
C ASP A 129 -1.93 -6.05 -8.08
N VAL A 130 -1.80 -5.57 -9.31
CA VAL A 130 -0.83 -4.55 -9.69
C VAL A 130 -1.55 -3.60 -10.63
N PHE A 131 -1.61 -2.33 -10.27
CA PHE A 131 -2.33 -1.35 -11.09
C PHE A 131 -1.69 0.04 -11.01
N GLU A 132 -2.02 0.88 -11.99
CA GLU A 132 -1.56 2.25 -12.06
C GLU A 132 -2.64 3.20 -11.57
N GLU A 133 -2.26 4.14 -10.72
CA GLU A 133 -3.11 5.21 -10.23
C GLU A 133 -2.21 6.30 -9.64
N ASN A 134 -2.69 7.54 -9.58
CA ASN A 134 -1.94 8.67 -9.02
C ASN A 134 -0.56 8.88 -9.68
N ASN A 135 -0.45 8.55 -10.95
CA ASN A 135 0.79 8.62 -11.73
C ASN A 135 1.91 7.74 -11.15
N THR A 136 1.52 6.66 -10.50
CA THR A 136 2.45 5.67 -9.97
C THR A 136 1.85 4.27 -10.10
N VAL A 137 2.48 3.29 -9.48
CA VAL A 137 2.04 1.90 -9.51
C VAL A 137 1.89 1.39 -8.09
N TYR A 138 0.85 0.62 -7.88
CA TYR A 138 0.58 -0.05 -6.61
C TYR A 138 0.64 -1.55 -6.78
N ALA A 139 1.29 -2.23 -5.85
CA ALA A 139 1.27 -3.68 -5.75
C ALA A 139 0.53 -4.04 -4.46
N VAL A 140 -0.53 -4.81 -4.59
CA VAL A 140 -1.32 -5.24 -3.44
C VAL A 140 -0.98 -6.69 -3.15
N MET A 141 -0.59 -6.95 -1.92
CA MET A 141 -0.15 -8.27 -1.48
C MET A 141 -1.05 -8.77 -0.38
N GLU A 142 -1.22 -10.09 -0.35
CA GLU A 142 -1.96 -10.74 0.71
C GLU A 142 -1.26 -10.49 2.05
N ASN A 143 -2.07 -10.18 3.07
CA ASN A 143 -1.57 -10.04 4.43
C ASN A 143 -2.43 -10.95 5.32
N PRO A 144 -1.94 -12.11 5.70
CA PRO A 144 -2.73 -13.08 6.47
C PRO A 144 -3.00 -12.67 7.93
N GLY A 145 -2.67 -11.41 8.28
CA GLY A 145 -2.91 -10.91 9.64
C GLY A 145 -1.79 -11.25 10.61
N GLY A 146 -0.74 -11.87 10.11
CA GLY A 146 0.45 -12.15 10.91
C GLY A 146 1.40 -10.96 10.96
N VAL A 147 2.53 -11.16 11.64
CA VAL A 147 3.59 -10.16 11.65
C VAL A 147 4.40 -10.24 10.36
N PRO A 148 5.00 -9.12 9.90
CA PRO A 148 5.90 -9.14 8.75
C PRO A 148 7.03 -10.15 8.96
N LEU A 149 7.53 -10.73 7.87
CA LEU A 149 8.55 -11.76 7.93
C LEU A 149 9.77 -11.37 8.78
N GLY A 150 10.27 -10.15 8.62
CA GLY A 150 11.41 -9.68 9.40
C GLY A 150 11.13 -9.68 10.90
N ARG A 151 9.95 -9.26 11.29
CA ARG A 151 9.54 -9.24 12.70
C ARG A 151 9.29 -10.67 13.21
N TRP A 152 8.76 -11.53 12.36
CA TRP A 152 8.57 -12.94 12.70
C TRP A 152 9.90 -13.60 13.00
N LEU A 153 10.94 -13.33 12.20
CA LEU A 153 12.27 -13.86 12.42
C LEU A 153 12.90 -13.40 13.73
N GLU A 154 12.60 -12.17 14.15
CA GLU A 154 13.06 -11.63 15.44
C GLU A 154 12.45 -12.40 16.62
N THR A 155 11.18 -12.80 16.49
CA THR A 155 10.47 -13.53 17.55
C THR A 155 10.66 -15.06 17.45
N HIS A 156 11.17 -15.55 16.32
CA HIS A 156 11.37 -16.97 16.07
C HIS A 156 12.79 -17.22 15.55
N PRO A 157 13.82 -16.85 16.32
CA PRO A 157 15.21 -17.03 15.87
C PRO A 157 15.52 -18.48 15.59
N GLY A 158 16.23 -18.74 14.50
CA GLY A 158 16.59 -20.10 14.11
C GLY A 158 15.55 -20.85 13.30
N ARG A 159 14.40 -20.23 13.04
CA ARG A 159 13.37 -20.80 12.16
C ARG A 159 13.35 -20.03 10.85
N VAL A 160 13.52 -20.70 9.78
CA VAL A 160 13.56 -20.11 8.44
C VAL A 160 12.56 -20.82 7.55
#